data_05c4ad71c78e12f71614ae80110fd7cf
#
_entry.id   05c4ad71c78e12f71614ae80110fd7cf
#
_cell.length_a   1.000
_cell.length_b   1.000
_cell.length_c   1.000
_cell.angle_alpha   90.00
_cell.angle_beta   90.00
_cell.angle_gamma   90.00
#
_symmetry.space_group_name_H-M   'P 1'
#
loop_
_entity.id
_entity.type
_entity.pdbx_description
1 polymer ?
#
loop_
_entity_poly.entity_id
_entity_poly.type
_entity_poly.pdbx_seq_one_letter_code
_entity_poly.pdbx_strand_id
1 'polypeptide(L)'
;IKLAQKYDCYILCDEIYRGVDTESLELYPSFSDYYDKAIVTQSLSKVFSFAGLRLGWIKGPQEVIDLVNYRRDYHIISSGPLDDYLACLVLENKDVILKRSRDICQTNKLILKKWLDQEPLVSCVIPRHGTVCFLHYHLDIPSAEFCEKLQKETGVFFVPGSAFDIEYHLRFGFTQDEKIIKEGLITFSKWLRQFDHQSIDIQL
;
A
#
# COMPACT_ATOMS: atom_id res chain seq x y z
N ILE A 1 3.04 -18.56 -13.88
CA ILE A 1 2.10 -19.62 -14.29
C ILE A 1 2.86 -20.80 -14.87
N LYS A 2 3.68 -20.65 -15.94
CA LYS A 2 4.40 -21.78 -16.59
C LYS A 2 5.20 -22.64 -15.59
N LEU A 3 5.86 -22.06 -14.62
CA LEU A 3 6.57 -22.80 -13.56
C LEU A 3 5.61 -23.55 -12.65
N ALA A 4 4.51 -22.91 -12.24
CA ALA A 4 3.51 -23.55 -11.40
C ALA A 4 2.84 -24.73 -12.11
N GLN A 5 2.53 -24.59 -13.40
CA GLN A 5 2.02 -25.68 -14.23
C GLN A 5 3.03 -26.82 -14.36
N LYS A 6 4.32 -26.48 -14.59
CA LYS A 6 5.37 -27.49 -14.73
C LYS A 6 5.56 -28.36 -13.48
N TYR A 7 5.41 -27.75 -12.29
CA TYR A 7 5.63 -28.43 -11.00
C TYR A 7 4.32 -28.72 -10.26
N ASP A 8 3.19 -28.53 -10.91
CA ASP A 8 1.85 -28.75 -10.34
C ASP A 8 1.62 -28.04 -9.01
N CYS A 9 2.08 -26.77 -8.88
CA CYS A 9 2.02 -26.00 -7.67
C CYS A 9 0.81 -25.07 -7.63
N TYR A 10 0.26 -24.80 -6.44
CA TYR A 10 -0.65 -23.68 -6.23
C TYR A 10 0.09 -22.34 -6.29
N ILE A 11 -0.61 -21.30 -6.75
CA ILE A 11 -0.15 -19.91 -6.64
C ILE A 11 -1.05 -19.22 -5.62
N LEU A 12 -0.47 -18.76 -4.49
CA LEU A 12 -1.16 -17.84 -3.57
C LEU A 12 -0.78 -16.42 -3.96
N CYS A 13 -1.78 -15.63 -4.36
CA CYS A 13 -1.61 -14.25 -4.79
C CYS A 13 -2.43 -13.30 -3.92
N ASP A 14 -1.78 -12.41 -3.21
CA ASP A 14 -2.45 -11.33 -2.51
C ASP A 14 -2.68 -10.17 -3.48
N GLU A 15 -3.94 -9.98 -3.89
CA GLU A 15 -4.37 -8.94 -4.82
C GLU A 15 -4.98 -7.71 -4.11
N ILE A 16 -4.66 -7.50 -2.84
CA ILE A 16 -5.25 -6.43 -2.01
C ILE A 16 -5.05 -5.01 -2.59
N TYR A 17 -4.05 -4.82 -3.45
CA TYR A 17 -3.78 -3.57 -4.15
C TYR A 17 -4.24 -3.56 -5.62
N ARG A 18 -4.88 -4.62 -6.09
CA ARG A 18 -5.45 -4.67 -7.44
C ARG A 18 -6.57 -3.64 -7.61
N GLY A 19 -6.43 -2.76 -8.60
CA GLY A 19 -7.38 -1.68 -8.87
C GLY A 19 -6.84 -0.28 -8.54
N VAL A 20 -5.63 -0.17 -7.99
CA VAL A 20 -4.90 1.09 -7.82
C VAL A 20 -3.65 1.06 -8.69
N ASP A 21 -3.86 1.02 -10.01
CA ASP A 21 -2.85 1.38 -10.99
C ASP A 21 -3.02 2.87 -11.34
N THR A 22 -1.93 3.59 -11.32
CA THR A 22 -1.93 5.03 -11.61
C THR A 22 -1.64 5.36 -13.07
N GLU A 23 -1.28 4.37 -13.88
CA GLU A 23 -0.98 4.54 -15.30
C GLU A 23 -2.14 4.11 -16.21
N SER A 24 -3.01 3.22 -15.75
CA SER A 24 -4.16 2.71 -16.50
C SER A 24 -5.44 2.76 -15.67
N LEU A 25 -6.57 3.04 -16.31
CA LEU A 25 -7.90 2.90 -15.72
C LEU A 25 -8.41 1.46 -15.76
N GLU A 26 -7.75 0.58 -16.53
CA GLU A 26 -8.12 -0.81 -16.64
C GLU A 26 -7.74 -1.59 -15.39
N LEU A 27 -8.63 -2.47 -14.99
CA LEU A 27 -8.37 -3.41 -13.92
C LEU A 27 -7.49 -4.55 -14.46
N TYR A 28 -6.28 -4.69 -13.93
CA TYR A 28 -5.45 -5.84 -14.29
C TYR A 28 -6.18 -7.14 -14.00
N PRO A 29 -6.04 -8.16 -14.90
CA PRO A 29 -6.66 -9.45 -14.68
C PRO A 29 -6.12 -10.14 -13.43
N SER A 30 -6.96 -10.93 -12.77
CA SER A 30 -6.58 -11.73 -11.61
C SER A 30 -5.77 -12.95 -12.03
N PHE A 31 -4.88 -13.44 -11.16
CA PHE A 31 -4.22 -14.73 -11.38
C PHE A 31 -5.21 -15.88 -11.52
N SER A 32 -6.36 -15.81 -10.85
CA SER A 32 -7.45 -16.78 -10.97
C SER A 32 -8.15 -16.80 -12.35
N ASP A 33 -7.88 -15.82 -13.19
CA ASP A 33 -8.43 -15.78 -14.56
C ASP A 33 -7.55 -16.56 -15.57
N TYR A 34 -6.34 -16.96 -15.14
CA TYR A 34 -5.34 -17.61 -15.99
C TYR A 34 -4.85 -18.96 -15.48
N TYR A 35 -5.15 -19.32 -14.23
CA TYR A 35 -4.62 -20.52 -13.63
C TYR A 35 -5.59 -21.13 -12.61
N ASP A 36 -6.03 -22.36 -12.89
CA ASP A 36 -7.05 -23.05 -12.08
C ASP A 36 -6.61 -23.34 -10.64
N LYS A 37 -5.30 -23.45 -10.37
CA LYS A 37 -4.73 -23.62 -9.03
C LYS A 37 -4.28 -22.28 -8.39
N ALA A 38 -4.78 -21.15 -8.86
CA ALA A 38 -4.56 -19.87 -8.21
C ALA A 38 -5.52 -19.66 -7.05
N ILE A 39 -4.97 -19.24 -5.92
CA ILE A 39 -5.69 -18.83 -4.71
C ILE A 39 -5.45 -17.33 -4.57
N VAL A 40 -6.51 -16.54 -4.67
CA VAL A 40 -6.43 -15.09 -4.64
C VAL A 40 -7.08 -14.56 -3.37
N THR A 41 -6.39 -13.66 -2.67
CA THR A 41 -6.95 -12.93 -1.53
C THR A 41 -7.19 -11.47 -1.91
N GLN A 42 -8.29 -10.92 -1.41
CA GLN A 42 -8.67 -9.53 -1.61
C GLN A 42 -9.46 -9.02 -0.41
N SER A 43 -9.52 -7.70 -0.20
CA SER A 43 -10.32 -7.11 0.87
C SER A 43 -10.80 -5.70 0.55
N LEU A 44 -11.74 -5.21 1.34
CA LEU A 44 -12.20 -3.82 1.29
C LEU A 44 -11.23 -2.82 1.98
N SER A 45 -10.20 -3.33 2.66
CA SER A 45 -9.36 -2.54 3.56
C SER A 45 -8.40 -1.55 2.87
N LYS A 46 -7.98 -1.83 1.63
CA LYS A 46 -6.93 -1.04 0.95
C LYS A 46 -7.51 -0.22 -0.20
N VAL A 47 -7.58 -0.81 -1.38
CA VAL A 47 -7.99 -0.09 -2.60
C VAL A 47 -9.41 0.47 -2.54
N PHE A 48 -10.29 -0.16 -1.78
CA PHE A 48 -11.66 0.32 -1.56
C PHE A 48 -11.77 1.37 -0.44
N SER A 49 -10.77 1.51 0.44
CA SER A 49 -10.74 2.46 1.57
C SER A 49 -11.76 2.18 2.69
N PHE A 50 -12.25 0.95 2.81
CA PHE A 50 -13.22 0.53 3.83
C PHE A 50 -12.62 -0.45 4.85
N ALA A 51 -11.45 -0.11 5.38
CA ALA A 51 -10.75 -0.96 6.36
C ALA A 51 -11.57 -1.22 7.64
N GLY A 52 -12.49 -0.32 7.99
CA GLY A 52 -13.37 -0.45 9.16
C GLY A 52 -14.38 -1.58 9.07
N LEU A 53 -14.77 -2.03 7.87
CA LEU A 53 -15.71 -3.12 7.67
C LEU A 53 -15.12 -4.51 7.97
N ARG A 54 -13.82 -4.63 8.16
CA ARG A 54 -13.12 -5.88 8.49
C ARG A 54 -13.46 -7.06 7.57
N LEU A 55 -13.73 -6.81 6.28
CA LEU A 55 -14.20 -7.82 5.34
C LEU A 55 -13.23 -8.00 4.17
N GLY A 56 -13.03 -9.26 3.80
CA GLY A 56 -12.25 -9.70 2.64
C GLY A 56 -12.79 -11.03 2.12
N TRP A 57 -12.21 -11.50 1.03
CA TRP A 57 -12.61 -12.77 0.41
C TRP A 57 -11.41 -13.52 -0.16
N ILE A 58 -11.65 -14.82 -0.36
CA ILE A 58 -10.74 -15.74 -1.03
C ILE A 58 -11.45 -16.29 -2.25
N LYS A 59 -10.79 -16.28 -3.41
CA LYS A 59 -11.21 -16.99 -4.61
C LYS A 59 -10.15 -18.04 -4.95
N GLY A 60 -10.57 -19.27 -5.25
CA GLY A 60 -9.64 -20.35 -5.55
C GLY A 60 -10.35 -21.65 -5.91
N PRO A 61 -9.59 -22.75 -6.10
CA PRO A 61 -10.13 -24.07 -6.37
C PRO A 61 -11.11 -24.53 -5.28
N GLN A 62 -12.13 -25.28 -5.66
CA GLN A 62 -13.21 -25.70 -4.75
C GLN A 62 -12.67 -26.47 -3.54
N GLU A 63 -11.74 -27.39 -3.75
CA GLU A 63 -11.11 -28.16 -2.68
C GLU A 63 -10.40 -27.28 -1.63
N VAL A 64 -9.81 -26.17 -2.06
CA VAL A 64 -9.19 -25.21 -1.13
C VAL A 64 -10.26 -24.43 -0.37
N ILE A 65 -11.31 -23.97 -1.07
CA ILE A 65 -12.40 -23.23 -0.45
C ILE A 65 -13.15 -24.11 0.58
N ASP A 66 -13.36 -25.38 0.30
CA ASP A 66 -13.97 -26.33 1.23
C ASP A 66 -13.12 -26.50 2.50
N LEU A 67 -11.80 -26.60 2.36
CA LEU A 67 -10.87 -26.67 3.49
C LEU A 67 -10.83 -25.36 4.30
N VAL A 68 -10.92 -24.21 3.66
CA VAL A 68 -11.00 -22.91 4.32
C VAL A 68 -12.31 -22.81 5.10
N ASN A 69 -13.43 -23.14 4.48
CA ASN A 69 -14.74 -23.10 5.12
C ASN A 69 -14.82 -24.04 6.33
N TYR A 70 -14.28 -25.25 6.23
CA TYR A 70 -14.21 -26.20 7.35
C TYR A 70 -13.44 -25.65 8.56
N ARG A 71 -12.42 -24.82 8.32
CA ARG A 71 -11.59 -24.24 9.38
C ARG A 71 -12.03 -22.84 9.82
N ARG A 72 -12.87 -22.18 9.03
CA ARG A 72 -13.28 -20.79 9.28
C ARG A 72 -13.88 -20.59 10.68
N ASP A 73 -14.70 -21.50 11.14
CA ASP A 73 -15.42 -21.37 12.38
C ASP A 73 -14.51 -21.38 13.63
N TYR A 74 -13.25 -21.85 13.48
CA TYR A 74 -12.24 -21.78 14.53
C TYR A 74 -11.54 -20.40 14.61
N HIS A 75 -11.71 -19.56 13.58
CA HIS A 75 -11.11 -18.23 13.50
C HIS A 75 -12.18 -17.14 13.56
N ILE A 76 -13.25 -17.31 12.81
CA ILE A 76 -14.36 -16.38 12.70
C ILE A 76 -15.63 -17.17 12.31
N ILE A 77 -16.65 -17.11 13.13
CA ILE A 77 -17.91 -17.85 12.89
C ILE A 77 -18.62 -17.28 11.66
N SER A 78 -18.77 -15.93 11.63
CA SER A 78 -19.37 -15.22 10.50
C SER A 78 -18.90 -13.77 10.48
N SER A 79 -18.96 -13.13 9.31
CA SER A 79 -18.93 -11.67 9.22
C SER A 79 -20.23 -11.09 9.81
N GLY A 80 -20.15 -9.86 10.34
CA GLY A 80 -21.35 -9.17 10.81
C GLY A 80 -22.33 -8.91 9.65
N PRO A 81 -23.64 -9.13 9.80
CA PRO A 81 -24.60 -8.91 8.71
C PRO A 81 -24.66 -7.44 8.26
N LEU A 82 -24.36 -6.49 9.14
CA LEU A 82 -24.27 -5.09 8.79
C LEU A 82 -23.02 -4.81 7.91
N ASP A 83 -21.88 -5.39 8.29
CA ASP A 83 -20.63 -5.25 7.51
C ASP A 83 -20.78 -5.90 6.14
N ASP A 84 -21.44 -7.04 6.05
CA ASP A 84 -21.72 -7.74 4.80
C ASP A 84 -22.64 -6.91 3.88
N TYR A 85 -23.72 -6.36 4.41
CA TYR A 85 -24.62 -5.47 3.67
C TYR A 85 -23.88 -4.22 3.14
N LEU A 86 -23.08 -3.56 3.98
CA LEU A 86 -22.29 -2.42 3.56
C LEU A 86 -21.22 -2.80 2.53
N ALA A 87 -20.64 -4.00 2.62
CA ALA A 87 -19.71 -4.52 1.63
C ALA A 87 -20.38 -4.71 0.26
N CYS A 88 -21.63 -5.18 0.20
CA CYS A 88 -22.40 -5.24 -1.04
C CYS A 88 -22.54 -3.87 -1.68
N LEU A 89 -22.92 -2.86 -0.91
CA LEU A 89 -23.02 -1.48 -1.41
C LEU A 89 -21.68 -0.92 -1.94
N VAL A 90 -20.57 -1.23 -1.26
CA VAL A 90 -19.21 -0.86 -1.72
C VAL A 90 -18.90 -1.51 -3.06
N LEU A 91 -19.18 -2.80 -3.22
CA LEU A 91 -18.88 -3.54 -4.45
C LEU A 91 -19.80 -3.13 -5.61
N GLU A 92 -21.05 -2.80 -5.35
CA GLU A 92 -21.98 -2.24 -6.36
C GLU A 92 -21.49 -0.89 -6.89
N ASN A 93 -20.79 -0.09 -6.05
CA ASN A 93 -20.23 1.21 -6.41
C ASN A 93 -18.71 1.19 -6.64
N LYS A 94 -18.14 0.01 -6.91
CA LYS A 94 -16.68 -0.21 -6.99
C LYS A 94 -15.97 0.73 -7.95
N ASP A 95 -16.56 1.05 -9.10
CA ASP A 95 -15.89 1.85 -10.14
C ASP A 95 -15.65 3.29 -9.68
N VAL A 96 -16.63 3.89 -9.01
CA VAL A 96 -16.50 5.24 -8.42
C VAL A 96 -15.48 5.25 -7.29
N ILE A 97 -15.52 4.23 -6.42
CA ILE A 97 -14.61 4.08 -5.28
C ILE A 97 -13.17 3.86 -5.74
N LEU A 98 -12.95 2.94 -6.68
CA LEU A 98 -11.62 2.67 -7.23
C LEU A 98 -11.07 3.87 -8.00
N LYS A 99 -11.92 4.59 -8.74
CA LYS A 99 -11.51 5.83 -9.40
C LYS A 99 -10.99 6.85 -8.38
N ARG A 100 -11.75 7.10 -7.31
CA ARG A 100 -11.33 7.99 -6.21
C ARG A 100 -9.97 7.57 -5.63
N SER A 101 -9.80 6.28 -5.34
CA SER A 101 -8.56 5.76 -4.77
C SER A 101 -7.37 5.92 -5.72
N ARG A 102 -7.57 5.72 -7.02
CA ARG A 102 -6.56 5.96 -8.06
C ARG A 102 -6.18 7.44 -8.15
N ASP A 103 -7.18 8.33 -8.19
CA ASP A 103 -6.95 9.78 -8.28
C ASP A 103 -6.10 10.28 -7.11
N ILE A 104 -6.40 9.86 -5.88
CA ILE A 104 -5.61 10.19 -4.68
C ILE A 104 -4.17 9.66 -4.81
N CYS A 105 -4.00 8.39 -5.16
CA CYS A 105 -2.67 7.80 -5.28
C CYS A 105 -1.85 8.45 -6.40
N GLN A 106 -2.47 8.76 -7.54
CA GLN A 106 -1.82 9.41 -8.67
C GLN A 106 -1.34 10.81 -8.31
N THR A 107 -2.21 11.63 -7.71
CA THR A 107 -1.86 12.98 -7.26
C THR A 107 -0.70 12.94 -6.27
N ASN A 108 -0.78 12.09 -5.26
CA ASN A 108 0.25 12.03 -4.22
C ASN A 108 1.57 11.42 -4.73
N LYS A 109 1.55 10.53 -5.70
CA LYS A 109 2.77 10.04 -6.38
C LYS A 109 3.45 11.15 -7.18
N LEU A 110 2.69 12.03 -7.84
CA LEU A 110 3.25 13.19 -8.55
C LEU A 110 3.89 14.19 -7.59
N ILE A 111 3.27 14.42 -6.43
CA ILE A 111 3.85 15.27 -5.37
C ILE A 111 5.14 14.65 -4.85
N LEU A 112 5.12 13.36 -4.53
CA LEU A 112 6.32 12.64 -4.07
C LEU A 112 7.45 12.72 -5.11
N LYS A 113 7.14 12.52 -6.39
CA LYS A 113 8.14 12.63 -7.47
C LYS A 113 8.75 14.02 -7.52
N LYS A 114 7.93 15.07 -7.53
CA LYS A 114 8.39 16.45 -7.50
C LYS A 114 9.29 16.75 -6.30
N TRP A 115 8.93 16.19 -5.14
CA TRP A 115 9.72 16.37 -3.93
C TRP A 115 11.06 15.65 -4.02
N LEU A 116 11.11 14.41 -4.52
CA LEU A 116 12.34 13.64 -4.71
C LEU A 116 13.30 14.31 -5.69
N ASP A 117 12.78 14.97 -6.73
CA ASP A 117 13.59 15.73 -7.70
C ASP A 117 14.33 16.91 -7.05
N GLN A 118 13.91 17.36 -5.85
CA GLN A 118 14.46 18.48 -5.09
C GLN A 118 15.15 18.06 -3.78
N GLU A 119 15.03 16.79 -3.36
CA GLU A 119 15.55 16.30 -2.08
C GLU A 119 16.72 15.33 -2.28
N PRO A 120 18.00 15.81 -2.22
CA PRO A 120 19.16 14.98 -2.52
C PRO A 120 19.48 13.92 -1.48
N LEU A 121 18.97 14.07 -0.24
CA LEU A 121 19.23 13.12 0.84
C LEU A 121 18.30 11.94 0.83
N VAL A 122 17.32 11.87 -0.11
CA VAL A 122 16.37 10.78 -0.20
C VAL A 122 16.18 10.33 -1.63
N SER A 123 16.08 9.02 -1.83
CA SER A 123 15.75 8.41 -3.12
C SER A 123 14.62 7.40 -2.98
N CYS A 124 13.93 7.10 -4.07
CA CYS A 124 12.85 6.12 -4.09
C CYS A 124 12.64 5.54 -5.48
N VAL A 125 12.37 4.24 -5.54
CA VAL A 125 11.77 3.62 -6.72
C VAL A 125 10.25 3.75 -6.59
N ILE A 126 9.65 4.69 -7.31
CA ILE A 126 8.21 4.92 -7.25
C ILE A 126 7.48 3.74 -7.89
N PRO A 127 6.61 3.01 -7.16
CA PRO A 127 5.92 1.85 -7.68
C PRO A 127 4.80 2.26 -8.66
N ARG A 128 4.58 1.45 -9.70
CA ARG A 128 3.42 1.63 -10.60
C ARG A 128 2.11 1.39 -9.86
N HIS A 129 2.07 0.37 -9.02
CA HIS A 129 0.89 -0.09 -8.28
C HIS A 129 1.06 0.08 -6.78
N GLY A 130 -0.06 -0.01 -6.06
CA GLY A 130 -0.08 0.04 -4.60
C GLY A 130 -0.14 1.44 -4.02
N THR A 131 -0.17 1.48 -2.71
CA THR A 131 -0.43 2.68 -1.90
C THR A 131 0.74 3.07 -1.00
N VAL A 132 1.85 2.35 -1.10
CA VAL A 132 3.05 2.54 -0.27
C VAL A 132 4.32 2.39 -1.10
N CYS A 133 5.41 3.03 -0.67
CA CYS A 133 6.76 2.82 -1.19
C CYS A 133 7.77 2.87 -0.04
N PHE A 134 9.03 2.54 -0.35
CA PHE A 134 10.16 2.73 0.55
C PHE A 134 11.00 3.90 0.05
N LEU A 135 11.19 4.89 0.92
CA LEU A 135 12.15 5.97 0.75
C LEU A 135 13.48 5.50 1.32
N HIS A 136 14.56 5.59 0.57
CA HIS A 136 15.92 5.37 1.04
C HIS A 136 16.55 6.70 1.40
N TYR A 137 16.91 6.92 2.66
CA TYR A 137 17.62 8.13 3.09
C TYR A 137 19.14 7.88 3.16
N HIS A 138 19.93 8.88 2.80
CA HIS A 138 21.39 8.79 2.62
C HIS A 138 22.15 9.31 3.86
N LEU A 139 21.72 8.88 5.05
CA LEU A 139 22.36 9.22 6.33
C LEU A 139 22.70 7.94 7.09
N ASP A 140 23.82 7.92 7.77
CA ASP A 140 24.25 6.77 8.58
C ASP A 140 23.63 6.82 9.98
N ILE A 141 22.31 6.68 10.03
CA ILE A 141 21.50 6.62 11.25
C ILE A 141 20.56 5.41 11.12
N PRO A 142 20.50 4.49 12.08
CA PRO A 142 19.56 3.37 12.06
C PRO A 142 18.11 3.83 11.92
N SER A 143 17.32 3.12 11.11
CA SER A 143 15.98 3.56 10.72
C SER A 143 15.00 3.74 11.88
N ALA A 144 15.12 2.94 12.94
CA ALA A 144 14.31 3.10 14.16
C ALA A 144 14.62 4.40 14.89
N GLU A 145 15.91 4.70 15.11
CA GLU A 145 16.38 5.93 15.72
C GLU A 145 16.00 7.17 14.91
N PHE A 146 16.19 7.09 13.58
CA PHE A 146 15.81 8.13 12.64
C PHE A 146 14.32 8.49 12.76
N CYS A 147 13.44 7.48 12.70
CA CYS A 147 11.99 7.67 12.81
C CYS A 147 11.57 8.24 14.17
N GLU A 148 12.15 7.73 15.25
CA GLU A 148 11.84 8.22 16.61
C GLU A 148 12.22 9.69 16.76
N LYS A 149 13.43 10.06 16.32
CA LYS A 149 13.92 11.45 16.40
C LYS A 149 13.07 12.39 15.53
N LEU A 150 12.81 12.02 14.28
CA LEU A 150 11.96 12.79 13.37
C LEU A 150 10.57 13.03 13.97
N GLN A 151 9.91 11.97 14.44
CA GLN A 151 8.58 12.07 15.03
C GLN A 151 8.56 12.97 16.26
N LYS A 152 9.55 12.85 17.13
CA LYS A 152 9.66 13.61 18.39
C LYS A 152 9.87 15.10 18.15
N GLU A 153 10.64 15.45 17.12
CA GLU A 153 11.02 16.84 16.83
C GLU A 153 10.03 17.55 15.90
N THR A 154 9.28 16.79 15.06
CA THR A 154 8.45 17.40 14.01
C THR A 154 6.99 16.93 13.99
N GLY A 155 6.69 15.78 14.60
CA GLY A 155 5.40 15.11 14.48
C GLY A 155 5.24 14.32 13.17
N VAL A 156 6.19 14.35 12.23
CA VAL A 156 6.16 13.53 11.02
C VAL A 156 6.46 12.08 11.37
N PHE A 157 5.59 11.18 10.95
CA PHE A 157 5.70 9.76 11.24
C PHE A 157 5.93 8.90 10.00
N PHE A 158 6.97 8.08 10.05
CA PHE A 158 7.21 6.98 9.10
C PHE A 158 7.36 5.65 9.86
N VAL A 159 7.06 4.55 9.17
CA VAL A 159 7.44 3.23 9.69
C VAL A 159 8.89 2.97 9.29
N PRO A 160 9.78 2.66 10.26
CA PRO A 160 11.19 2.41 9.97
C PRO A 160 11.37 1.15 9.13
N GLY A 161 12.38 1.16 8.25
CA GLY A 161 12.70 0.04 7.38
C GLY A 161 13.14 -1.21 8.16
N SER A 162 13.73 -1.05 9.35
CA SER A 162 14.09 -2.16 10.24
C SER A 162 12.89 -3.06 10.61
N ALA A 163 11.66 -2.54 10.62
CA ALA A 163 10.45 -3.35 10.80
C ALA A 163 10.20 -4.33 9.63
N PHE A 164 10.96 -4.21 8.55
CA PHE A 164 10.89 -5.03 7.33
C PHE A 164 12.27 -5.63 6.96
N ASP A 165 13.20 -5.67 7.92
CA ASP A 165 14.59 -6.12 7.73
C ASP A 165 15.37 -5.34 6.63
N ILE A 166 15.00 -4.06 6.41
CA ILE A 166 15.61 -3.17 5.40
C ILE A 166 16.03 -1.86 6.08
N GLU A 167 17.29 -1.76 6.51
CA GLU A 167 17.82 -0.54 7.13
C GLU A 167 17.91 0.63 6.13
N TYR A 168 18.03 1.85 6.67
CA TYR A 168 18.13 3.11 5.92
C TYR A 168 16.92 3.42 5.04
N HIS A 169 15.78 2.79 5.33
CA HIS A 169 14.54 2.99 4.59
C HIS A 169 13.40 3.43 5.51
N LEU A 170 12.44 4.13 4.90
CA LEU A 170 11.21 4.60 5.54
C LEU A 170 10.03 4.17 4.70
N ARG A 171 9.03 3.50 5.29
CA ARG A 171 7.79 3.20 4.57
C ARG A 171 6.92 4.46 4.50
N PHE A 172 6.72 4.95 3.31
CA PHE A 172 5.84 6.07 2.99
C PHE A 172 4.52 5.59 2.39
N GLY A 173 3.39 6.13 2.87
CA GLY A 173 2.06 5.89 2.32
C GLY A 173 1.53 7.14 1.63
N PHE A 174 0.97 6.99 0.42
CA PHE A 174 0.46 8.12 -0.37
C PHE A 174 -1.07 8.11 -0.52
N THR A 175 -1.78 7.68 0.52
CA THR A 175 -3.26 7.66 0.54
C THR A 175 -3.89 8.73 1.43
N GLN A 176 -3.06 9.59 2.02
CA GLN A 176 -3.50 10.71 2.83
C GLN A 176 -3.99 11.88 1.97
N ASP A 177 -4.62 12.86 2.61
CA ASP A 177 -4.96 14.12 1.97
C ASP A 177 -3.72 14.81 1.36
N GLU A 178 -3.89 15.41 0.20
CA GLU A 178 -2.82 16.09 -0.56
C GLU A 178 -2.08 17.14 0.28
N LYS A 179 -2.82 17.90 1.08
CA LYS A 179 -2.25 18.95 1.96
C LYS A 179 -1.36 18.33 3.03
N ILE A 180 -1.81 17.23 3.65
CA ILE A 180 -1.04 16.52 4.68
C ILE A 180 0.26 15.96 4.07
N ILE A 181 0.21 15.41 2.87
CA ILE A 181 1.40 14.90 2.17
C ILE A 181 2.40 16.04 1.90
N LYS A 182 1.95 17.16 1.36
CA LYS A 182 2.81 18.32 1.06
C LYS A 182 3.44 18.87 2.33
N GLU A 183 2.64 19.16 3.36
CA GLU A 183 3.13 19.70 4.63
C GLU A 183 4.12 18.74 5.31
N GLY A 184 3.83 17.44 5.30
CA GLY A 184 4.71 16.41 5.85
C GLY A 184 6.05 16.34 5.13
N LEU A 185 6.07 16.33 3.80
CA LEU A 185 7.30 16.28 3.00
C LEU A 185 8.14 17.56 3.16
N ILE A 186 7.51 18.74 3.19
CA ILE A 186 8.20 20.02 3.44
C ILE A 186 8.83 20.02 4.85
N THR A 187 8.08 19.57 5.85
CA THR A 187 8.56 19.48 7.24
C THR A 187 9.72 18.50 7.35
N PHE A 188 9.63 17.37 6.66
CA PHE A 188 10.68 16.37 6.60
C PHE A 188 11.96 16.94 5.97
N SER A 189 11.87 17.62 4.83
CA SER A 189 13.03 18.27 4.22
C SER A 189 13.67 19.32 5.12
N LYS A 190 12.88 20.16 5.79
CA LYS A 190 13.40 21.12 6.76
C LYS A 190 14.19 20.44 7.88
N TRP A 191 13.69 19.31 8.36
CA TRP A 191 14.36 18.54 9.40
C TRP A 191 15.66 17.90 8.88
N LEU A 192 15.68 17.40 7.64
CA LEU A 192 16.88 16.84 7.01
C LEU A 192 18.01 17.87 6.87
N ARG A 193 17.69 19.17 6.77
CA ARG A 193 18.73 20.26 6.64
C ARG A 193 19.64 20.37 7.88
N GLN A 194 19.28 19.81 9.03
CA GLN A 194 20.19 19.74 10.17
C GLN A 194 21.43 18.83 9.92
N PHE A 195 21.31 17.93 8.94
CA PHE A 195 22.38 16.99 8.55
C PHE A 195 23.10 17.40 7.25
N ASP A 196 22.55 18.39 6.54
CA ASP A 196 23.10 18.90 5.31
C ASP A 196 23.12 20.43 5.35
N HIS A 197 24.29 21.03 5.20
CA HIS A 197 24.48 22.49 5.26
C HIS A 197 23.97 23.23 4.02
N GLN A 198 23.36 22.55 3.06
CA GLN A 198 22.75 23.18 1.88
C GLN A 198 21.31 23.59 2.18
N SER A 199 21.00 24.88 2.07
CA SER A 199 19.63 25.37 2.14
C SER A 199 18.93 25.13 0.79
N ILE A 200 17.92 24.25 0.76
CA ILE A 200 17.06 24.02 -0.40
C ILE A 200 15.65 24.47 -0.04
N ASP A 201 15.04 25.32 -0.87
CA ASP A 201 13.65 25.70 -0.74
C ASP A 201 12.78 24.76 -1.59
N ILE A 202 12.04 23.88 -0.93
CA ILE A 202 11.19 22.87 -1.59
C ILE A 202 9.85 23.49 -1.99
N GLN A 203 9.54 23.45 -3.27
CA GLN A 203 8.28 23.95 -3.85
C GLN A 203 7.40 22.78 -4.35
N LEU A 204 6.26 22.53 -3.70
CA LEU A 204 5.32 21.44 -4.00
C LEU A 204 3.94 21.92 -4.45
#